data_817559de15cf49393156a8a7ba93717f
#
_entry.id   817559de15cf49393156a8a7ba93717f
#
_cell.length_a   1.000
_cell.length_b   1.000
_cell.length_c   1.000
_cell.angle_alpha   90.00
_cell.angle_beta   90.00
_cell.angle_gamma   90.00
#
_symmetry.space_group_name_H-M   'P 1'
#
loop_
_entity.id
_entity.type
_entity.pdbx_description
1 polymer ?
#
loop_
_entity_poly.entity_id
_entity_poly.type
_entity_poly.pdbx_seq_one_letter_code
_entity_poly.pdbx_strand_id
1 'polypeptide(L)'
;MEILVIDGQGGGLGRQLVAAVKKAVPQAVVTAIGTNSAATSAMLKAGADRAATGENAVVVNCRTADIIVGPIGIVIADALLGEITPAMATAVCQSSATRVLIPVNHCENYIVGVPDQPIGCLLYTSPSPRDKR
;
A
#
# COMPACT_ATOMS: atom_id res chain seq x y z
N MET A 1 3.97 5.14 -19.17
CA MET A 1 2.96 5.00 -18.11
C MET A 1 3.66 5.01 -16.74
N GLU A 2 3.16 5.83 -15.86
CA GLU A 2 3.70 5.98 -14.51
C GLU A 2 2.83 5.21 -13.52
N ILE A 3 3.39 4.18 -12.92
CA ILE A 3 2.68 3.35 -11.93
C ILE A 3 3.34 3.58 -10.57
N LEU A 4 2.53 4.01 -9.62
CA LEU A 4 2.96 4.30 -8.26
C LEU A 4 2.50 3.18 -7.33
N VAL A 5 3.44 2.54 -6.65
CA VAL A 5 3.12 1.51 -5.65
C VAL A 5 3.41 2.08 -4.27
N ILE A 6 2.42 2.06 -3.40
CA ILE A 6 2.55 2.57 -2.03
C ILE A 6 2.31 1.42 -1.06
N ASP A 7 3.21 1.26 -0.10
CA ASP A 7 3.05 0.28 0.97
C ASP A 7 3.79 0.74 2.21
N GLY A 8 3.56 0.04 3.31
CA GLY A 8 4.16 0.35 4.60
C GLY A 8 4.60 -0.89 5.34
N GLN A 9 4.84 -0.71 6.62
CA GLN A 9 5.31 -1.76 7.51
C GLN A 9 6.54 -2.48 6.91
N GLY A 10 6.51 -3.78 6.75
CA GLY A 10 7.64 -4.51 6.17
C GLY A 10 7.73 -4.50 4.65
N GLY A 11 6.74 -3.96 3.97
CA GLY A 11 6.72 -3.89 2.51
C GLY A 11 6.43 -5.22 1.83
N GLY A 12 5.89 -6.19 2.56
CA GLY A 12 5.65 -7.53 2.02
C GLY A 12 4.68 -7.56 0.85
N LEU A 13 3.56 -6.84 0.96
CA LEU A 13 2.61 -6.74 -0.13
C LEU A 13 3.18 -5.88 -1.26
N GLY A 14 3.78 -4.75 -0.91
CA GLY A 14 4.34 -3.83 -1.89
C GLY A 14 5.37 -4.47 -2.79
N ARG A 15 6.28 -5.27 -2.23
CA ARG A 15 7.29 -5.96 -3.04
C ARG A 15 6.66 -6.95 -4.01
N GLN A 16 5.60 -7.63 -3.59
CA GLN A 16 4.87 -8.54 -4.48
C GLN A 16 4.17 -7.76 -5.60
N LEU A 17 3.59 -6.63 -5.28
CA LEU A 17 2.94 -5.78 -6.26
C LEU A 17 3.93 -5.22 -7.27
N VAL A 18 5.09 -4.74 -6.81
CA VAL A 18 6.13 -4.25 -7.72
C VAL A 18 6.56 -5.35 -8.68
N ALA A 19 6.84 -6.54 -8.17
CA ALA A 19 7.26 -7.66 -9.02
C ALA A 19 6.17 -8.01 -10.03
N ALA A 20 4.91 -8.06 -9.61
CA ALA A 20 3.80 -8.39 -10.50
C ALA A 20 3.60 -7.32 -11.59
N VAL A 21 3.68 -6.05 -11.21
CA VAL A 21 3.52 -4.94 -12.16
C VAL A 21 4.66 -4.93 -13.18
N LYS A 22 5.90 -5.11 -12.73
CA LYS A 22 7.05 -5.16 -13.65
C LYS A 22 6.95 -6.31 -14.62
N LYS A 23 6.40 -7.43 -14.20
CA LYS A 23 6.19 -8.59 -15.07
C LYS A 23 5.06 -8.33 -16.06
N ALA A 24 3.96 -7.74 -15.62
CA ALA A 24 2.78 -7.51 -16.44
C ALA A 24 2.96 -6.35 -17.43
N VAL A 25 3.67 -5.29 -17.03
CA VAL A 25 3.85 -4.07 -17.82
C VAL A 25 5.34 -3.67 -17.81
N PRO A 26 6.20 -4.44 -18.49
CA PRO A 26 7.65 -4.22 -18.39
C PRO A 26 8.10 -2.82 -18.80
N GLN A 27 7.36 -2.16 -19.67
CA GLN A 27 7.73 -0.82 -20.17
C GLN A 27 7.26 0.32 -19.27
N ALA A 28 6.46 0.02 -18.24
CA ALA A 28 6.01 1.06 -17.32
C ALA A 28 7.16 1.52 -16.41
N VAL A 29 7.12 2.79 -16.04
CA VAL A 29 8.01 3.30 -14.99
C VAL A 29 7.30 3.08 -13.65
N VAL A 30 7.91 2.28 -12.80
CA VAL A 30 7.36 1.95 -11.49
C VAL A 30 8.10 2.72 -10.43
N THR A 31 7.37 3.58 -9.72
CA THR A 31 7.88 4.31 -8.57
C THR A 31 7.27 3.69 -7.31
N ALA A 32 8.11 3.30 -6.37
CA ALA A 32 7.66 2.73 -5.11
C ALA A 32 7.87 3.73 -3.98
N ILE A 33 6.82 3.97 -3.21
CA ILE A 33 6.92 4.84 -2.03
C ILE A 33 6.58 3.99 -0.80
N GLY A 34 7.57 3.85 0.07
CA GLY A 34 7.36 3.24 1.37
C GLY A 34 7.04 4.31 2.41
N THR A 35 6.18 3.97 3.36
CA THR A 35 5.94 4.85 4.50
C THR A 35 7.12 4.86 5.46
N ASN A 36 8.01 3.87 5.34
CA ASN A 36 9.25 3.75 6.10
C ASN A 36 10.33 3.17 5.19
N SER A 37 11.58 3.24 5.63
CA SER A 37 12.70 2.83 4.80
C SER A 37 12.77 1.32 4.52
N ALA A 38 12.27 0.50 5.44
CA ALA A 38 12.24 -0.95 5.24
C ALA A 38 11.31 -1.32 4.09
N ALA A 39 10.12 -0.75 4.07
CA ALA A 39 9.16 -0.97 2.97
C ALA A 39 9.72 -0.46 1.65
N THR A 40 10.31 0.73 1.64
CA THR A 40 10.93 1.30 0.44
C THR A 40 12.01 0.38 -0.11
N SER A 41 12.89 -0.10 0.77
CA SER A 41 13.99 -0.98 0.37
C SER A 41 13.48 -2.30 -0.21
N ALA A 42 12.47 -2.90 0.41
CA ALA A 42 11.88 -4.15 -0.08
C ALA A 42 11.31 -3.98 -1.49
N MET A 43 10.60 -2.89 -1.73
CA MET A 43 10.03 -2.63 -3.06
C MET A 43 11.08 -2.30 -4.10
N LEU A 44 12.12 -1.56 -3.73
CA LEU A 44 13.22 -1.25 -4.64
C LEU A 44 13.93 -2.53 -5.07
N LYS A 45 14.20 -3.43 -4.14
CA LYS A 45 14.83 -4.72 -4.44
C LYS A 45 13.95 -5.60 -5.33
N ALA A 46 12.65 -5.44 -5.26
CA ALA A 46 11.71 -6.19 -6.10
C ALA A 46 11.69 -5.70 -7.56
N GLY A 47 12.34 -4.59 -7.86
CA GLY A 47 12.50 -4.12 -9.23
C GLY A 47 11.89 -2.77 -9.55
N ALA A 48 11.47 -1.99 -8.54
CA ALA A 48 10.99 -0.64 -8.80
C ALA A 48 12.08 0.19 -9.49
N ASP A 49 11.69 1.00 -10.45
CA ASP A 49 12.63 1.86 -11.19
C ASP A 49 13.09 3.03 -10.34
N ARG A 50 12.20 3.54 -9.48
CA ARG A 50 12.49 4.65 -8.57
C ARG A 50 11.83 4.36 -7.24
N ALA A 51 12.39 4.90 -6.16
CA ALA A 51 11.83 4.72 -4.84
C ALA A 51 12.09 5.93 -3.96
N ALA A 52 11.16 6.20 -3.07
CA ALA A 52 11.30 7.26 -2.08
C ALA A 52 10.49 6.87 -0.84
N THR A 53 10.66 7.63 0.23
CA THR A 53 10.05 7.31 1.52
C THR A 53 9.30 8.50 2.09
N GLY A 54 8.10 8.25 2.61
CA GLY A 54 7.42 9.18 3.48
C GLY A 54 6.31 10.00 2.83
N GLU A 55 5.71 10.82 3.66
CA GLU A 55 4.48 11.54 3.32
C GLU A 55 4.62 12.44 2.09
N ASN A 56 5.66 13.27 2.08
CA ASN A 56 5.80 14.21 0.96
C ASN A 56 6.02 13.49 -0.37
N ALA A 57 6.75 12.37 -0.33
CA ALA A 57 6.95 11.56 -1.52
C ALA A 57 5.62 11.00 -2.05
N VAL A 58 4.72 10.57 -1.17
CA VAL A 58 3.38 10.16 -1.57
C VAL A 58 2.63 11.33 -2.22
N VAL A 59 2.59 12.47 -1.54
CA VAL A 59 1.84 13.63 -2.02
C VAL A 59 2.30 14.07 -3.41
N VAL A 60 3.61 14.19 -3.58
CA VAL A 60 4.20 14.66 -4.84
C VAL A 60 3.94 13.66 -5.97
N ASN A 61 4.16 12.38 -5.72
CA ASN A 61 4.06 11.37 -6.77
C ASN A 61 2.61 11.04 -7.13
N CYS A 62 1.67 11.26 -6.24
CA CYS A 62 0.25 11.11 -6.57
C CYS A 62 -0.22 12.12 -7.64
N ARG A 63 0.52 13.22 -7.84
CA ARG A 63 0.14 14.24 -8.81
C ARG A 63 0.35 13.81 -10.25
N THR A 64 1.30 12.90 -10.49
CA THR A 64 1.71 12.54 -11.85
C THR A 64 1.50 11.06 -12.17
N ALA A 65 1.04 10.26 -11.22
CA ALA A 65 0.80 8.84 -11.45
C ALA A 65 -0.39 8.64 -12.39
N ASP A 66 -0.27 7.64 -13.26
CA ASP A 66 -1.39 7.18 -14.08
C ASP A 66 -2.19 6.13 -13.32
N ILE A 67 -1.50 5.27 -12.56
CA ILE A 67 -2.10 4.22 -11.74
C ILE A 67 -1.44 4.23 -10.38
N ILE A 68 -2.24 4.13 -9.33
CA ILE A 68 -1.76 3.96 -7.96
C ILE A 68 -2.20 2.58 -7.48
N VAL A 69 -1.25 1.79 -6.99
CA VAL A 69 -1.50 0.43 -6.52
C VAL A 69 -1.02 0.31 -5.08
N GLY A 70 -1.80 -0.33 -4.26
CA GLY A 70 -1.40 -0.61 -2.87
C GLY A 70 -2.50 -1.27 -2.07
N PRO A 71 -2.23 -1.59 -0.81
CA PRO A 71 -3.28 -2.09 0.06
C PRO A 71 -4.34 -1.03 0.27
N ILE A 72 -5.57 -1.45 0.53
CA ILE A 72 -6.68 -0.52 0.73
C ILE A 72 -6.40 0.48 1.86
N GLY A 73 -5.53 0.12 2.80
CA GLY A 73 -5.16 1.01 3.90
C GLY A 73 -4.54 2.33 3.46
N ILE A 74 -4.02 2.43 2.24
CA ILE A 74 -3.43 3.70 1.78
C ILE A 74 -4.44 4.82 1.60
N VAL A 75 -5.74 4.50 1.57
CA VAL A 75 -6.80 5.51 1.52
C VAL A 75 -7.50 5.67 2.87
N ILE A 76 -7.00 5.02 3.91
CA ILE A 76 -7.57 5.09 5.25
C ILE A 76 -6.59 5.86 6.15
N ALA A 77 -7.01 7.04 6.62
CA ALA A 77 -6.18 7.84 7.51
C ALA A 77 -5.83 7.04 8.77
N ASP A 78 -4.57 7.12 9.17
CA ASP A 78 -4.01 6.49 10.36
C ASP A 78 -3.94 4.96 10.29
N ALA A 79 -4.17 4.36 9.13
CA ALA A 79 -3.97 2.93 8.91
C ALA A 79 -2.48 2.55 9.02
N LEU A 80 -2.22 1.25 9.10
CA LEU A 80 -0.87 0.69 9.23
C LEU A 80 -0.16 1.24 10.47
N LEU A 81 -0.87 1.21 11.62
CA LEU A 81 -0.36 1.71 12.90
C LEU A 81 0.08 3.19 12.83
N GLY A 82 -0.66 3.98 12.06
CA GLY A 82 -0.38 5.40 11.92
C GLY A 82 0.59 5.76 10.81
N GLU A 83 1.12 4.77 10.09
CA GLU A 83 2.07 5.07 9.00
C GLU A 83 1.39 5.82 7.85
N ILE A 84 0.10 5.61 7.64
CA ILE A 84 -0.65 6.36 6.64
C ILE A 84 -1.23 7.60 7.29
N THR A 85 -0.60 8.73 7.03
CA THR A 85 -1.10 10.00 7.56
C THR A 85 -2.37 10.44 6.83
N PRO A 86 -3.20 11.30 7.44
CA PRO A 86 -4.35 11.88 6.73
C PRO A 86 -3.96 12.56 5.42
N ALA A 87 -2.81 13.21 5.36
CA ALA A 87 -2.33 13.85 4.14
C ALA A 87 -2.05 12.84 3.04
N MET A 88 -1.45 11.69 3.38
CA MET A 88 -1.23 10.61 2.43
C MET A 88 -2.53 10.06 1.87
N ALA A 89 -3.47 9.71 2.75
CA ALA A 89 -4.76 9.17 2.34
C ALA A 89 -5.50 10.15 1.44
N THR A 90 -5.49 11.43 1.79
CA THR A 90 -6.11 12.48 0.98
C THR A 90 -5.46 12.59 -0.40
N ALA A 91 -4.13 12.59 -0.46
CA ALA A 91 -3.41 12.70 -1.72
C ALA A 91 -3.75 11.54 -2.66
N VAL A 92 -3.81 10.32 -2.14
CA VAL A 92 -4.19 9.15 -2.93
C VAL A 92 -5.63 9.29 -3.44
N CYS A 93 -6.55 9.66 -2.56
CA CYS A 93 -7.95 9.78 -2.91
C CYS A 93 -8.25 10.91 -3.90
N GLN A 94 -7.50 12.00 -3.82
CA GLN A 94 -7.71 13.16 -4.71
C GLN A 94 -6.94 13.06 -6.02
N SER A 95 -6.09 12.07 -6.16
CA SER A 95 -5.33 11.88 -7.40
C SER A 95 -6.26 11.55 -8.56
N SER A 96 -5.92 12.04 -9.75
CA SER A 96 -6.62 11.67 -10.99
C SER A 96 -6.25 10.26 -11.47
N ALA A 97 -5.28 9.61 -10.86
CA ALA A 97 -4.86 8.27 -11.21
C ALA A 97 -5.98 7.25 -11.00
N THR A 98 -5.96 6.18 -11.77
CA THR A 98 -6.77 5.00 -11.46
C THR A 98 -6.17 4.32 -10.23
N ARG A 99 -6.99 4.08 -9.23
CA ARG A 99 -6.54 3.43 -7.99
C ARG A 99 -6.88 1.94 -8.04
N VAL A 100 -5.87 1.12 -7.85
CA VAL A 100 -6.02 -0.34 -7.73
C VAL A 100 -5.70 -0.69 -6.29
N LEU A 101 -6.73 -0.94 -5.50
CA LEU A 101 -6.60 -1.14 -4.06
C LEU A 101 -6.78 -2.62 -3.75
N ILE A 102 -5.77 -3.21 -3.12
CA ILE A 102 -5.82 -4.61 -2.74
C ILE A 102 -6.71 -4.74 -1.51
N PRO A 103 -7.77 -5.56 -1.59
CA PRO A 103 -8.78 -5.61 -0.54
C PRO A 103 -8.37 -6.53 0.60
N VAL A 104 -7.37 -6.12 1.36
CA VAL A 104 -6.97 -6.84 2.56
C VAL A 104 -7.63 -6.19 3.77
N ASN A 105 -8.16 -7.00 4.67
CA ASN A 105 -8.77 -6.49 5.88
C ASN A 105 -7.69 -5.96 6.82
N HIS A 106 -7.96 -4.80 7.39
CA HIS A 106 -7.17 -4.29 8.49
C HIS A 106 -7.71 -4.85 9.80
N CYS A 107 -6.87 -4.82 10.83
CA CYS A 107 -7.28 -5.33 12.14
C CYS A 107 -8.53 -4.62 12.66
N GLU A 108 -8.71 -3.34 12.35
CA GLU A 108 -9.83 -2.53 12.82
C GLU A 108 -10.84 -2.21 11.73
N ASN A 109 -10.65 -2.73 10.53
CA ASN A 109 -11.54 -2.49 9.41
C ASN A 109 -11.98 -3.82 8.82
N TYR A 110 -13.27 -3.98 8.63
CA TYR A 110 -13.84 -5.17 8.04
C TYR A 110 -14.33 -4.85 6.64
N ILE A 111 -13.80 -5.55 5.65
CA ILE A 111 -14.15 -5.32 4.26
C ILE A 111 -15.04 -6.46 3.81
N VAL A 112 -16.27 -6.14 3.50
CA VAL A 112 -17.30 -7.12 3.13
C VAL A 112 -16.87 -7.84 1.85
N GLY A 113 -16.99 -9.16 1.84
CA GLY A 113 -16.66 -9.97 0.68
C GLY A 113 -15.20 -10.38 0.59
N VAL A 114 -14.38 -9.92 1.52
CA VAL A 114 -12.97 -10.26 1.60
C VAL A 114 -12.78 -11.39 2.61
N PRO A 115 -11.96 -12.42 2.31
CA PRO A 115 -11.68 -13.47 3.28
C PRO A 115 -11.10 -12.92 4.58
N ASP A 116 -11.10 -13.75 5.60
CA ASP A 116 -10.59 -13.36 6.91
C ASP A 116 -9.22 -12.74 6.81
N GLN A 117 -8.95 -11.88 7.79
CA GLN A 117 -7.78 -11.05 7.84
C GLN A 117 -6.48 -11.84 7.83
N PRO A 118 -5.41 -11.19 7.41
CA PRO A 118 -4.07 -11.78 7.41
C PRO A 118 -3.64 -12.24 8.79
N ILE A 119 -2.73 -13.18 8.82
CA ILE A 119 -2.15 -13.71 10.06
C ILE A 119 -1.64 -12.59 10.97
N GLY A 120 -1.05 -11.55 10.39
CA GLY A 120 -0.57 -10.41 11.16
C GLY A 120 -1.65 -9.77 12.02
N CYS A 121 -2.85 -9.62 11.49
CA CYS A 121 -3.98 -9.11 12.25
C CYS A 121 -4.41 -10.08 13.33
N LEU A 122 -4.41 -11.37 13.03
CA LEU A 122 -4.76 -12.38 14.03
C LEU A 122 -3.78 -12.40 15.20
N LEU A 123 -2.52 -12.09 14.94
CA LEU A 123 -1.50 -12.04 15.99
C LEU A 123 -1.65 -10.81 16.88
N TYR A 124 -2.06 -9.69 16.32
CA TYR A 124 -2.23 -8.46 17.08
C TYR A 124 -3.56 -8.38 17.79
N THR A 125 -4.62 -8.91 17.18
CA THR A 125 -5.89 -9.00 17.87
C THR A 125 -5.89 -10.27 18.70
N SER A 126 -5.74 -10.13 20.00
CA SER A 126 -5.89 -11.26 20.89
C SER A 126 -7.22 -11.95 20.63
N PRO A 127 -7.30 -13.27 20.81
CA PRO A 127 -8.55 -13.97 20.61
C PRO A 127 -9.67 -13.29 21.38
N SER A 128 -10.65 -12.82 20.67
CA SER A 128 -11.87 -12.25 21.25
C SER A 128 -13.05 -13.06 20.76
N PRO A 129 -14.20 -12.97 21.43
CA PRO A 129 -15.38 -13.72 20.98
C PRO A 129 -15.71 -13.50 19.51
N ARG A 130 -15.55 -12.30 19.01
CA ARG A 130 -15.86 -12.00 17.60
C ARG A 130 -14.88 -12.61 16.62
N ASP A 131 -13.65 -12.90 17.07
CA ASP A 131 -12.61 -13.47 16.20
C ASP A 131 -12.74 -14.99 16.09
N LYS A 132 -13.61 -15.57 16.85
CA LYS A 132 -13.80 -17.03 16.92
C LYS A 132 -15.01 -17.52 16.15
N ARG A 133 -15.68 -16.65 15.42
CA ARG A 133 -16.85 -17.07 14.65
C ARG A 133 -16.52 -17.93 13.45
#